data_9057b01e941e58499958fababe3fac34
#
_entry.id   9057b01e941e58499958fababe3fac34
#
_cell.length_a   1.000
_cell.length_b   1.000
_cell.length_c   1.000
_cell.angle_alpha   90.00
_cell.angle_beta   90.00
_cell.angle_gamma   90.00
#
_symmetry.space_group_name_H-M   'P 1'
#
loop_
_entity.id
_entity.type
_entity.pdbx_description
1 polymer ?
#
loop_
_entity_poly.entity_id
_entity_poly.type
_entity_poly.pdbx_seq_one_letter_code
_entity_poly.pdbx_strand_id
1 'polypeptide(L)'
;MIQLYISKKNFDAQKAERFFKERRVQVQVMDLKKHKLGERELQVMAKDVGMQGLLDREDKRAKEHPACYCNIDSVIMTAIQENPWLLKSPIVRSGQKCTIGYQ
;
A
#
# COMPACT_ATOMS: atom_id res chain seq x y z
N MET A 1 -11.67 5.83 -11.74
CA MET A 1 -11.92 4.57 -11.01
C MET A 1 -11.04 4.49 -9.77
N ILE A 2 -11.61 4.03 -8.67
CA ILE A 2 -10.88 3.87 -7.42
C ILE A 2 -10.15 2.52 -7.45
N GLN A 3 -8.88 2.52 -7.08
CA GLN A 3 -8.08 1.32 -6.95
C GLN A 3 -7.78 1.07 -5.48
N LEU A 4 -8.00 -0.16 -5.03
CA LEU A 4 -7.74 -0.58 -3.65
C LEU A 4 -6.60 -1.59 -3.65
N TYR A 5 -5.45 -1.18 -3.15
CA TYR A 5 -4.27 -2.04 -3.09
C TYR A 5 -4.22 -2.73 -1.73
N ILE A 6 -4.17 -4.06 -1.76
CA ILE A 6 -4.13 -4.88 -0.56
C ILE A 6 -2.86 -5.72 -0.58
N SER A 7 -1.93 -5.39 0.31
CA SER A 7 -0.69 -6.16 0.46
C SER A 7 -0.88 -7.33 1.41
N LYS A 8 -1.82 -7.19 2.34
CA LYS A 8 -2.17 -8.24 3.29
C LYS A 8 -3.59 -7.99 3.77
N LYS A 9 -4.30 -9.07 4.10
CA LYS A 9 -5.67 -8.97 4.60
C LYS A 9 -5.64 -8.70 6.10
N ASN A 10 -5.60 -7.43 6.44
CA ASN A 10 -5.72 -7.00 7.81
C ASN A 10 -7.14 -6.48 8.06
N PHE A 11 -7.38 -6.06 9.29
CA PHE A 11 -8.69 -5.57 9.69
C PHE A 11 -9.11 -4.33 8.89
N ASP A 12 -8.17 -3.42 8.66
CA ASP A 12 -8.44 -2.18 7.93
C ASP A 12 -8.75 -2.44 6.46
N ALA A 13 -8.08 -3.43 5.84
CA ALA A 13 -8.37 -3.82 4.47
C ALA A 13 -9.80 -4.35 4.35
N GLN A 14 -10.23 -5.17 5.30
CA GLN A 14 -11.60 -5.69 5.31
C GLN A 14 -12.63 -4.58 5.50
N LYS A 15 -12.33 -3.62 6.35
CA LYS A 15 -13.21 -2.45 6.55
C LYS A 15 -13.34 -1.63 5.28
N ALA A 16 -12.24 -1.41 4.58
CA ALA A 16 -12.24 -0.63 3.34
C ALA A 16 -13.07 -1.32 2.26
N GLU A 17 -12.90 -2.64 2.08
CA GLU A 17 -13.68 -3.39 1.12
C GLU A 17 -15.17 -3.31 1.43
N ARG A 18 -15.53 -3.47 2.70
CA ARG A 18 -16.92 -3.40 3.14
C ARG A 18 -17.52 -2.01 2.92
N PHE A 19 -16.73 -0.98 3.22
CA PHE A 19 -17.15 0.41 3.03
C PHE A 19 -17.58 0.67 1.59
N PHE A 20 -16.72 0.30 0.63
CA PHE A 20 -17.01 0.53 -0.77
C PHE A 20 -18.16 -0.35 -1.27
N LYS A 21 -18.26 -1.58 -0.78
CA LYS A 21 -19.33 -2.50 -1.16
C LYS A 21 -20.68 -1.99 -0.69
N GLU A 22 -20.77 -1.52 0.55
CA GLU A 22 -22.03 -1.00 1.12
C GLU A 22 -22.49 0.26 0.41
N ARG A 23 -21.57 1.08 -0.05
CA ARG A 23 -21.89 2.32 -0.76
C ARG A 23 -22.02 2.12 -2.26
N ARG A 24 -21.90 0.88 -2.73
CA ARG A 24 -21.98 0.52 -4.15
C ARG A 24 -21.02 1.31 -5.02
N VAL A 25 -19.86 1.63 -4.50
CA VAL A 25 -18.79 2.29 -5.25
C VAL A 25 -17.99 1.24 -5.98
N GLN A 26 -17.76 1.45 -7.28
CA GLN A 26 -16.93 0.54 -8.05
C GLN A 26 -15.47 0.72 -7.69
N VAL A 27 -14.81 -0.37 -7.30
CA VAL A 27 -13.43 -0.38 -6.87
C VAL A 27 -12.71 -1.51 -7.58
N GLN A 28 -11.53 -1.23 -8.13
CA GLN A 28 -10.65 -2.26 -8.63
C GLN A 28 -9.74 -2.72 -7.50
N VAL A 29 -9.94 -3.95 -7.04
CA VAL A 29 -9.11 -4.51 -5.96
C VAL A 29 -7.84 -5.09 -6.56
N MET A 30 -6.70 -4.59 -6.11
CA MET A 30 -5.39 -5.03 -6.56
C MET A 30 -4.73 -5.84 -5.45
N ASP A 31 -4.75 -7.16 -5.59
CA ASP A 31 -4.09 -8.06 -4.65
C ASP A 31 -2.60 -8.11 -4.97
N LEU A 32 -1.78 -7.55 -4.08
CA LEU A 32 -0.35 -7.42 -4.33
C LEU A 32 0.41 -8.74 -4.24
N LYS A 33 -0.27 -9.82 -3.87
CA LYS A 33 0.29 -11.17 -4.01
C LYS A 33 0.31 -11.62 -5.46
N LYS A 34 -0.60 -11.07 -6.27
CA LYS A 34 -0.76 -11.43 -7.69
C LYS A 34 -0.34 -10.31 -8.62
N HIS A 35 -0.51 -9.07 -8.21
CA HIS A 35 -0.18 -7.90 -9.00
C HIS A 35 1.12 -7.29 -8.50
N LYS A 36 2.13 -7.22 -9.35
CA LYS A 36 3.40 -6.61 -9.02
C LYS A 36 3.30 -5.10 -9.21
N LEU A 37 3.64 -4.34 -8.17
CA LEU A 37 3.62 -2.89 -8.23
C LEU A 37 4.71 -2.36 -9.16
N GLY A 38 4.33 -1.45 -10.03
CA GLY A 38 5.27 -0.73 -10.87
C GLY A 38 5.94 0.39 -10.11
N GLU A 39 7.09 0.82 -10.62
CA GLU A 39 7.84 1.92 -10.04
C GLU A 39 7.01 3.21 -9.99
N ARG A 40 6.28 3.49 -11.07
CA ARG A 40 5.45 4.68 -11.16
C ARG A 40 4.29 4.66 -10.17
N GLU A 41 3.69 3.50 -9.95
CA GLU A 41 2.62 3.36 -8.96
C GLU A 41 3.13 3.70 -7.56
N LEU A 42 4.31 3.20 -7.22
CA LEU A 42 4.92 3.50 -5.92
C LEU A 42 5.28 4.98 -5.77
N GLN A 43 5.74 5.61 -6.84
CA GLN A 43 6.06 7.04 -6.83
C GLN A 43 4.80 7.88 -6.57
N VAL A 44 3.67 7.51 -7.18
CA VAL A 44 2.40 8.19 -6.94
C VAL A 44 1.95 8.03 -5.50
N MET A 45 2.05 6.80 -4.97
CA MET A 45 1.70 6.53 -3.58
C MET A 45 2.56 7.31 -2.60
N ALA A 46 3.84 7.48 -2.92
CA ALA A 46 4.79 8.14 -2.04
C ALA A 46 4.79 9.66 -2.12
N LYS A 47 4.02 10.22 -3.05
CA LYS A 47 4.04 11.65 -3.34
C LYS A 47 3.81 12.53 -2.09
N ASP A 48 2.86 12.14 -1.26
CA ASP A 48 2.49 12.93 -0.08
C ASP A 48 3.18 12.49 1.20
N VAL A 49 3.56 11.22 1.30
CA VAL A 49 4.08 10.65 2.56
C VAL A 49 5.52 10.17 2.47
N GLY A 50 6.10 10.13 1.27
CA GLY A 50 7.42 9.60 1.04
C GLY A 50 7.46 8.08 1.05
N MET A 51 8.56 7.50 0.56
CA MET A 51 8.70 6.03 0.52
C MET A 51 8.67 5.42 1.91
N GLN A 52 9.29 6.07 2.89
CA GLN A 52 9.27 5.56 4.27
C GLN A 52 7.87 5.56 4.87
N GLY A 53 7.02 6.50 4.45
CA GLY A 53 5.64 6.56 4.93
C GLY A 53 4.78 5.42 4.44
N LEU A 54 5.20 4.71 3.40
CA LEU A 54 4.49 3.54 2.87
C LEU A 54 4.77 2.27 3.67
N LEU A 55 5.84 2.24 4.46
CA LEU A 55 6.23 1.05 5.19
C LEU A 55 5.36 0.84 6.43
N ASP A 56 4.88 -0.38 6.61
CA ASP A 56 4.05 -0.74 7.76
C ASP A 56 4.92 -1.14 8.95
N ARG A 57 5.29 -0.15 9.73
CA ARG A 57 6.14 -0.36 10.90
C ARG A 57 5.41 -0.98 12.09
N GLU A 58 4.11 -1.13 12.01
CA GLU A 58 3.33 -1.83 13.00
C GLU A 58 3.35 -3.34 12.79
N ASP A 59 3.68 -3.78 11.58
CA ASP A 59 3.85 -5.19 11.27
C ASP A 59 5.21 -5.65 11.79
N LYS A 60 5.22 -6.64 12.65
CA LYS A 60 6.44 -7.13 13.26
C LYS A 60 7.48 -7.58 12.23
N ARG A 61 7.03 -8.28 11.19
CA ARG A 61 7.93 -8.77 10.14
C ARG A 61 8.49 -7.62 9.32
N ALA A 62 7.64 -6.65 8.98
CA ALA A 62 8.09 -5.48 8.22
C ALA A 62 9.03 -4.62 9.05
N LYS A 63 8.74 -4.45 10.33
CA LYS A 63 9.57 -3.65 11.24
C LYS A 63 11.00 -4.19 11.33
N GLU A 64 11.18 -5.50 11.20
CA GLU A 64 12.48 -6.14 11.27
C GLU A 64 13.24 -6.08 9.93
N HIS A 65 12.58 -5.68 8.86
CA HIS A 65 13.22 -5.61 7.54
C HIS A 65 14.16 -4.41 7.44
N PRO A 66 15.36 -4.58 6.83
CA PRO A 66 16.33 -3.49 6.71
C PRO A 66 15.79 -2.25 6.00
N ALA A 67 14.81 -2.41 5.10
CA ALA A 67 14.24 -1.27 4.37
C ALA A 67 13.64 -0.22 5.32
N CYS A 68 13.15 -0.62 6.49
CA CYS A 68 12.57 0.31 7.47
C CYS A 68 13.61 1.26 8.06
N TYR A 69 14.88 0.93 7.91
CA TYR A 69 16.00 1.73 8.44
C TYR A 69 16.80 2.39 7.33
N CYS A 70 16.33 2.31 6.11
CA CYS A 70 17.01 2.85 4.94
C CYS A 70 16.41 4.22 4.58
N ASN A 71 17.28 5.16 4.15
CA ASN A 71 16.83 6.48 3.72
C ASN A 71 16.89 6.66 2.21
N ILE A 72 17.24 5.61 1.46
CA ILE A 72 17.37 5.68 0.02
C ILE A 72 16.09 5.17 -0.63
N ASP A 73 15.35 6.08 -1.28
CA ASP A 73 14.03 5.77 -1.84
C ASP A 73 14.07 4.61 -2.84
N SER A 74 15.09 4.56 -3.70
CA SER A 74 15.19 3.49 -4.71
C SER A 74 15.35 2.11 -4.06
N VAL A 75 16.08 2.04 -2.95
CA VAL A 75 16.27 0.80 -2.20
C VAL A 75 14.96 0.37 -1.55
N ILE A 76 14.26 1.32 -0.94
CA ILE A 76 12.96 1.04 -0.32
C ILE A 76 11.96 0.57 -1.38
N MET A 77 11.93 1.22 -2.53
CA MET A 77 11.05 0.87 -3.64
C MET A 77 11.29 -0.57 -4.10
N THR A 78 12.55 -0.95 -4.30
CA THR A 78 12.91 -2.30 -4.71
C THR A 78 12.48 -3.31 -3.66
N ALA A 79 12.69 -3.00 -2.39
CA ALA A 79 12.30 -3.88 -1.29
C ALA A 79 10.78 -4.11 -1.28
N ILE A 80 10.00 -3.06 -1.50
CA ILE A 80 8.54 -3.16 -1.53
C ILE A 80 8.09 -4.00 -2.73
N GLN A 81 8.73 -3.81 -3.89
CA GLN A 81 8.38 -4.59 -5.08
C GLN A 81 8.64 -6.08 -4.90
N GLU A 82 9.71 -6.42 -4.21
CA GLU A 82 10.04 -7.81 -3.92
C GLU A 82 9.22 -8.38 -2.77
N ASN A 83 8.83 -7.52 -1.82
CA ASN A 83 8.13 -7.93 -0.60
C ASN A 83 6.94 -7.01 -0.35
N PRO A 84 5.81 -7.20 -1.07
CA PRO A 84 4.65 -6.30 -0.93
C PRO A 84 4.09 -6.20 0.49
N TRP A 85 4.37 -7.19 1.33
CA TRP A 85 3.92 -7.16 2.73
C TRP A 85 4.57 -6.06 3.56
N LEU A 86 5.58 -5.38 3.01
CA LEU A 86 6.18 -4.20 3.66
C LEU A 86 5.26 -2.98 3.59
N LEU A 87 4.36 -2.94 2.63
CA LEU A 87 3.43 -1.82 2.48
C LEU A 87 2.34 -1.83 3.54
N LYS A 88 1.94 -0.63 3.94
CA LYS A 88 0.71 -0.47 4.71
C LYS A 88 -0.48 -0.94 3.88
N SER A 89 -1.46 -1.53 4.52
CA SER A 89 -2.65 -2.06 3.88
C SER A 89 -3.88 -1.54 4.62
N PRO A 90 -4.90 -1.06 3.93
CA PRO A 90 -5.01 -0.89 2.48
C PRO A 90 -4.46 0.45 2.00
N ILE A 91 -4.23 0.57 0.70
CA ILE A 91 -3.93 1.84 0.07
C ILE A 91 -5.02 2.10 -0.96
N VAL A 92 -5.69 3.23 -0.83
CA VAL A 92 -6.77 3.63 -1.74
C VAL A 92 -6.24 4.72 -2.66
N ARG A 93 -6.36 4.49 -3.96
CA ARG A 93 -5.90 5.44 -4.97
C ARG A 93 -7.06 5.87 -5.85
N SER A 94 -7.21 7.19 -5.99
CA SER A 94 -8.15 7.79 -6.93
C SER A 94 -7.38 8.78 -7.81
N GLY A 95 -7.04 8.35 -9.03
CA GLY A 95 -6.16 9.13 -9.89
C GLY A 95 -4.78 9.26 -9.28
N GLN A 96 -4.38 10.50 -8.98
CA GLN A 96 -3.08 10.77 -8.36
C GLN A 96 -3.16 10.96 -6.84
N LYS A 97 -4.35 10.82 -6.26
CA LYS A 97 -4.53 10.94 -4.83
C LYS A 97 -4.51 9.57 -4.18
N CYS A 98 -3.78 9.44 -3.09
CA CYS A 98 -3.69 8.19 -2.35
C CYS A 98 -4.00 8.42 -0.88
N THR A 99 -4.78 7.51 -0.31
CA THR A 99 -5.04 7.46 1.12
C THR A 99 -4.45 6.16 1.66
N ILE A 100 -3.70 6.26 2.75
CA ILE A 100 -3.01 5.11 3.32
C ILE A 100 -3.71 4.71 4.61
N GLY A 101 -4.06 3.43 4.70
CA GLY A 101 -4.85 2.92 5.79
C GLY A 101 -6.34 3.22 5.59
N TYR A 102 -7.15 2.81 6.57
CA TYR A 102 -8.58 3.07 6.55
C TYR A 102 -8.87 4.41 7.22
N GLN A 103 -9.59 5.25 6.52
CA GLN A 103 -10.02 6.54 7.06
C GLN A 103 -11.50 6.76 6.88
#